data_f6816ad04832e34062345c172c9e624e
#
_entry.id   f6816ad04832e34062345c172c9e624e
#
_cell.length_a   1.000
_cell.length_b   1.000
_cell.length_c   1.000
_cell.angle_alpha   90.00
_cell.angle_beta   90.00
_cell.angle_gamma   90.00
#
_symmetry.space_group_name_H-M   'P 1'
#
loop_
_entity.id
_entity.type
_entity.pdbx_description
1 polymer ?
#
loop_
_entity_poly.entity_id
_entity_poly.type
_entity_poly.pdbx_seq_one_letter_code
_entity_poly.pdbx_strand_id
1 'polypeptide(L)'
;VEVDVLDVLDFGRIHFDGNKTAAAFTGATRPIYDVTWRYTLTGRFLWGGGSAWSRIMFGSFNEYVEQKRPLAVICTHITAANTAVGARMMTGIEFPVICVPTDYEIEGWWPHKETDLFCVATEFMAETLRPRKVPERCIEVTGIPIRPGFSEQRDRAQDCAAFGLPV
;
A
#
# COMPACT_ATOMS: atom_id res chain seq x y z
N VAL A 1 -0.47 -13.55 19.05
CA VAL A 1 0.01 -13.37 17.68
C VAL A 1 1.16 -12.37 17.74
N GLU A 2 2.33 -12.76 17.23
CA GLU A 2 3.47 -11.86 17.08
C GLU A 2 3.25 -11.02 15.82
N VAL A 3 3.55 -9.72 15.88
CA VAL A 3 3.40 -8.78 14.76
C VAL A 3 4.75 -8.13 14.49
N ASP A 4 5.29 -8.36 13.29
CA ASP A 4 6.47 -7.68 12.79
C ASP A 4 6.03 -6.45 11.99
N VAL A 5 6.58 -5.28 12.29
CA VAL A 5 6.37 -4.05 11.52
C VAL A 5 7.62 -3.81 10.68
N LEU A 6 7.45 -3.79 9.36
CA LEU A 6 8.54 -3.78 8.40
C LEU A 6 8.43 -2.58 7.46
N ASP A 7 9.57 -1.98 7.13
CA ASP A 7 9.68 -1.09 5.99
C ASP A 7 10.07 -1.92 4.75
N VAL A 8 9.23 -1.92 3.73
CA VAL A 8 9.50 -2.66 2.49
C VAL A 8 10.79 -2.19 1.80
N LEU A 9 11.17 -0.94 1.99
CA LEU A 9 12.38 -0.38 1.39
C LEU A 9 13.66 -0.97 1.97
N ASP A 10 13.63 -1.52 3.19
CA ASP A 10 14.77 -2.21 3.80
C ASP A 10 15.13 -3.51 3.07
N PHE A 11 14.17 -4.07 2.34
CA PHE A 11 14.37 -5.27 1.52
C PHE A 11 14.81 -4.97 0.09
N GLY A 12 14.96 -3.69 -0.26
CA GLY A 12 15.33 -3.24 -1.59
C GLY A 12 16.82 -3.48 -1.89
N ARG A 13 17.14 -3.98 -3.09
CA ARG A 13 18.53 -4.07 -3.58
C ARG A 13 19.18 -2.72 -3.82
N ILE A 14 18.35 -1.66 -3.97
CA ILE A 14 18.80 -0.29 -4.15
C ILE A 14 18.20 0.51 -3.00
N HIS A 15 19.06 1.23 -2.27
CA HIS A 15 18.59 2.19 -1.26
C HIS A 15 17.92 3.36 -1.96
N PHE A 16 16.60 3.42 -1.86
CA PHE A 16 15.81 4.55 -2.35
C PHE A 16 15.81 5.66 -1.31
N ASP A 17 16.40 6.81 -1.67
CA ASP A 17 16.17 8.04 -0.93
C ASP A 17 14.75 8.53 -1.26
N GLY A 18 13.83 8.43 -0.30
CA GLY A 18 12.42 8.78 -0.47
C GLY A 18 12.21 10.20 -1.00
N ASN A 19 13.09 11.16 -0.61
CA ASN A 19 13.00 12.54 -1.07
C ASN A 19 13.37 12.67 -2.57
N LYS A 20 14.38 11.94 -3.03
CA LYS A 20 14.78 11.94 -4.45
C LYS A 20 13.75 11.23 -5.31
N THR A 21 13.16 10.16 -4.79
CA THR A 21 12.09 9.42 -5.48
C THR A 21 10.84 10.28 -5.61
N ALA A 22 10.40 10.96 -4.55
CA ALA A 22 9.28 11.90 -4.59
C ALA A 22 9.54 13.05 -5.58
N ALA A 23 10.75 13.62 -5.58
CA ALA A 23 11.14 14.68 -6.53
C ALA A 23 11.11 14.21 -8.00
N ALA A 24 11.49 12.94 -8.26
CA ALA A 24 11.41 12.37 -9.59
C ALA A 24 9.95 12.25 -10.08
N PHE A 25 9.03 11.85 -9.22
CA PHE A 25 7.61 11.72 -9.57
C PHE A 25 6.85 13.06 -9.65
N THR A 26 7.33 14.10 -8.98
CA THR A 26 6.72 15.45 -9.04
C THR A 26 7.28 16.34 -10.15
N GLY A 27 8.38 15.94 -10.79
CA GLY A 27 9.06 16.70 -11.84
C GLY A 27 8.60 16.36 -13.27
N ALA A 28 9.56 16.18 -14.17
CA ALA A 28 9.32 15.94 -15.60
C ALA A 28 8.54 14.64 -15.91
N THR A 29 8.48 13.70 -14.96
CA THR A 29 7.76 12.42 -15.09
C THR A 29 6.29 12.50 -14.64
N ARG A 30 5.84 13.62 -14.08
CA ARG A 30 4.47 13.82 -13.62
C ARG A 30 3.40 13.47 -14.66
N PRO A 31 3.49 13.85 -15.94
CA PRO A 31 2.48 13.48 -16.93
C PRO A 31 2.36 11.97 -17.15
N ILE A 32 3.47 11.24 -17.01
CA ILE A 32 3.48 9.77 -17.11
C ILE A 32 2.78 9.19 -15.90
N TYR A 33 3.06 9.71 -14.72
CA TYR A 33 2.42 9.31 -13.47
C TYR A 33 0.89 9.55 -13.52
N ASP A 34 0.45 10.74 -13.97
CA ASP A 34 -0.97 11.08 -14.09
C ASP A 34 -1.72 10.15 -15.06
N VAL A 35 -1.07 9.72 -16.16
CA VAL A 35 -1.64 8.76 -17.11
C VAL A 35 -1.77 7.38 -16.46
N THR A 36 -0.78 6.95 -15.68
CA THR A 36 -0.82 5.64 -15.00
C THR A 36 -1.90 5.60 -13.92
N TRP A 37 -2.15 6.73 -13.26
CA TRP A 37 -3.19 6.87 -12.26
C TRP A 37 -4.60 6.73 -12.83
N ARG A 38 -4.87 7.42 -13.95
CA ARG A 38 -6.21 7.56 -14.52
C ARG A 38 -6.69 6.36 -15.34
N TYR A 39 -5.80 5.63 -16.01
CA TYR A 39 -6.22 4.62 -16.99
C TYR A 39 -6.07 3.19 -16.47
N THR A 40 -7.20 2.52 -16.27
CA THR A 40 -7.27 1.12 -15.84
C THR A 40 -6.58 0.12 -16.78
N LEU A 41 -6.48 0.42 -18.08
CA LEU A 41 -5.77 -0.41 -19.07
C LEU A 41 -4.25 -0.31 -18.93
N THR A 42 -3.73 0.91 -18.73
CA THR A 42 -2.30 1.11 -18.45
C THR A 42 -1.92 0.54 -17.08
N GLY A 43 -2.81 0.66 -16.08
CA GLY A 43 -2.63 0.02 -14.77
C GLY A 43 -2.46 -1.50 -14.86
N ARG A 44 -3.23 -2.19 -15.71
CA ARG A 44 -3.09 -3.65 -15.91
C ARG A 44 -1.77 -4.05 -16.55
N PHE A 45 -1.29 -3.25 -17.51
CA PHE A 45 -0.02 -3.51 -18.18
C PHE A 45 1.17 -3.21 -17.27
N LEU A 46 1.08 -2.09 -16.55
CA LEU A 46 2.08 -1.64 -15.59
C LEU A 46 2.10 -2.51 -14.34
N TRP A 47 0.95 -3.04 -13.91
CA TRP A 47 0.90 -3.98 -12.79
C TRP A 47 1.69 -5.26 -13.07
N GLY A 48 1.56 -5.87 -14.25
CA GLY A 48 2.40 -7.01 -14.63
C GLY A 48 3.88 -6.66 -14.60
N GLY A 49 4.25 -5.46 -15.05
CA GLY A 49 5.60 -4.90 -14.94
C GLY A 49 6.00 -4.60 -13.50
N GLY A 50 5.10 -4.05 -12.70
CA GLY A 50 5.33 -3.68 -11.29
C GLY A 50 5.59 -4.89 -10.41
N SER A 51 4.81 -5.96 -10.54
CA SER A 51 5.04 -7.19 -9.79
C SER A 51 6.33 -7.91 -10.21
N ALA A 52 6.66 -7.92 -11.50
CA ALA A 52 7.94 -8.45 -11.99
C ALA A 52 9.11 -7.64 -11.47
N TRP A 53 9.01 -6.31 -11.48
CA TRP A 53 10.03 -5.41 -10.94
C TRP A 53 10.20 -5.61 -9.44
N SER A 54 9.11 -5.70 -8.67
CA SER A 54 9.16 -5.93 -7.23
C SER A 54 9.85 -7.25 -6.89
N ARG A 55 9.64 -8.32 -7.68
CA ARG A 55 10.31 -9.61 -7.50
C ARG A 55 11.83 -9.52 -7.60
N ILE A 56 12.32 -8.68 -8.52
CA ILE A 56 13.76 -8.49 -8.75
C ILE A 56 14.35 -7.57 -7.68
N MET A 57 13.65 -6.50 -7.35
CA MET A 57 14.16 -5.44 -6.48
C MET A 57 14.09 -5.79 -5.00
N PHE A 58 13.09 -6.56 -4.57
CA PHE A 58 12.85 -6.91 -3.18
C PHE A 58 13.00 -8.42 -2.90
N GLY A 59 13.98 -9.05 -3.57
CA GLY A 59 14.19 -10.50 -3.46
C GLY A 59 14.50 -11.00 -2.04
N SER A 60 15.12 -10.18 -1.19
CA SER A 60 15.39 -10.51 0.21
C SER A 60 14.11 -10.64 1.06
N PHE A 61 12.99 -10.05 0.63
CA PHE A 61 11.70 -10.28 1.27
C PHE A 61 11.19 -11.72 1.06
N ASN A 62 11.58 -12.38 -0.03
CA ASN A 62 11.26 -13.80 -0.24
C ASN A 62 11.90 -14.66 0.85
N GLU A 63 13.18 -14.41 1.16
CA GLU A 63 13.90 -15.12 2.22
C GLU A 63 13.24 -14.89 3.59
N TYR A 64 12.81 -13.66 3.85
CA TYR A 64 12.05 -13.35 5.06
C TYR A 64 10.75 -14.16 5.15
N VAL A 65 9.98 -14.23 4.07
CA VAL A 65 8.73 -15.01 3.99
C VAL A 65 8.99 -16.51 4.21
N GLU A 66 10.07 -17.04 3.62
CA GLU A 66 10.46 -18.45 3.80
C GLU A 66 10.80 -18.79 5.25
N GLN A 67 11.49 -17.88 5.94
CA GLN A 67 11.91 -18.04 7.33
C GLN A 67 10.76 -17.87 8.31
N LYS A 68 9.97 -16.81 8.15
CA LYS A 68 8.93 -16.40 9.11
C LYS A 68 7.59 -17.08 8.88
N ARG A 69 7.29 -17.49 7.64
CA ARG A 69 6.01 -18.09 7.25
C ARG A 69 4.81 -17.31 7.83
N PRO A 70 4.61 -16.07 7.41
CA PRO A 70 3.59 -15.19 8.00
C PRO A 70 2.18 -15.79 7.83
N LEU A 71 1.34 -15.60 8.85
CA LEU A 71 -0.08 -15.97 8.79
C LEU A 71 -0.88 -15.06 7.87
N ALA A 72 -0.47 -13.80 7.74
CA ALA A 72 -1.02 -12.79 6.84
C ALA A 72 -0.02 -11.65 6.68
N VAL A 73 -0.11 -10.91 5.57
CA VAL A 73 0.68 -9.69 5.34
C VAL A 73 -0.27 -8.53 5.11
N ILE A 74 -0.17 -7.50 5.96
CA ILE A 74 -0.95 -6.27 5.85
C ILE A 74 -0.08 -5.21 5.20
N CYS A 75 -0.54 -4.64 4.09
CA CYS A 75 0.19 -3.71 3.27
C CYS A 75 -0.49 -2.34 3.28
N THR A 76 0.18 -1.32 3.81
CA THR A 76 -0.31 0.07 3.82
C THR A 76 0.22 0.90 2.66
N HIS A 77 1.06 0.31 1.82
CA HIS A 77 1.66 0.96 0.66
C HIS A 77 1.68 0.03 -0.56
N ILE A 78 1.51 0.59 -1.73
CA ILE A 78 1.43 -0.13 -3.00
C ILE A 78 2.67 -0.99 -3.29
N THR A 79 3.87 -0.50 -2.96
CA THR A 79 5.11 -1.26 -3.12
C THR A 79 5.12 -2.48 -2.22
N ALA A 80 4.68 -2.34 -0.97
CA ALA A 80 4.57 -3.45 -0.03
C ALA A 80 3.61 -4.52 -0.53
N ALA A 81 2.43 -4.11 -1.07
CA ALA A 81 1.45 -5.03 -1.62
C ALA A 81 2.00 -5.82 -2.81
N ASN A 82 2.64 -5.14 -3.77
CA ASN A 82 3.26 -5.81 -4.92
C ASN A 82 4.41 -6.74 -4.50
N THR A 83 5.19 -6.37 -3.50
CA THR A 83 6.27 -7.20 -2.95
C THR A 83 5.71 -8.44 -2.26
N ALA A 84 4.66 -8.30 -1.45
CA ALA A 84 4.01 -9.42 -0.77
C ALA A 84 3.41 -10.43 -1.78
N VAL A 85 2.69 -9.94 -2.78
CA VAL A 85 2.17 -10.79 -3.87
C VAL A 85 3.30 -11.44 -4.64
N GLY A 86 4.36 -10.70 -4.95
CA GLY A 86 5.55 -11.22 -5.60
C GLY A 86 6.20 -12.36 -4.80
N ALA A 87 6.38 -12.17 -3.50
CA ALA A 87 6.94 -13.17 -2.60
C ALA A 87 6.09 -14.44 -2.52
N ARG A 88 4.75 -14.30 -2.38
CA ARG A 88 3.81 -15.43 -2.42
C ARG A 88 3.97 -16.26 -3.68
N MET A 89 4.09 -15.61 -4.84
CA MET A 89 4.26 -16.28 -6.12
C MET A 89 5.64 -16.93 -6.29
N MET A 90 6.68 -16.34 -5.72
CA MET A 90 8.06 -16.84 -5.87
C MET A 90 8.37 -17.99 -4.91
N THR A 91 7.87 -17.90 -3.68
CA THR A 91 8.14 -18.91 -2.64
C THR A 91 7.15 -20.06 -2.66
N GLY A 92 5.96 -19.88 -3.27
CA GLY A 92 4.85 -20.83 -3.20
C GLY A 92 4.24 -20.95 -1.80
N ILE A 93 4.60 -20.05 -0.87
CA ILE A 93 4.03 -20.00 0.47
C ILE A 93 2.72 -19.22 0.42
N GLU A 94 1.62 -19.85 0.78
CA GLU A 94 0.31 -19.21 0.81
C GLU A 94 0.09 -18.43 2.10
N PHE A 95 -0.28 -17.17 1.97
CA PHE A 95 -0.72 -16.28 3.04
C PHE A 95 -1.64 -15.20 2.48
N PRO A 96 -2.65 -14.75 3.22
CA PRO A 96 -3.50 -13.64 2.82
C PRO A 96 -2.70 -12.34 2.69
N VAL A 97 -2.95 -11.60 1.61
CA VAL A 97 -2.45 -10.24 1.40
C VAL A 97 -3.60 -9.27 1.60
N ILE A 98 -3.50 -8.45 2.62
CA ILE A 98 -4.50 -7.47 3.02
C ILE A 98 -3.97 -6.08 2.66
N CYS A 99 -4.66 -5.37 1.80
CA CYS A 99 -4.30 -4.02 1.37
C CYS A 99 -5.09 -2.97 2.15
N VAL A 100 -4.41 -2.02 2.75
CA VAL A 100 -4.99 -0.89 3.48
C VAL A 100 -4.47 0.41 2.84
N PRO A 101 -5.04 0.83 1.70
CA PRO A 101 -4.64 2.09 1.06
C PRO A 101 -4.93 3.26 2.01
N THR A 102 -3.94 4.12 2.23
CA THR A 102 -4.05 5.29 3.12
C THR A 102 -4.36 6.58 2.37
N ASP A 103 -4.59 6.49 1.07
CA ASP A 103 -5.04 7.56 0.21
C ASP A 103 -6.57 7.60 0.10
N TYR A 104 -7.13 8.62 -0.54
CA TYR A 104 -8.58 8.72 -0.82
C TYR A 104 -8.97 8.15 -2.19
N GLU A 105 -7.99 7.77 -3.01
CA GLU A 105 -8.18 7.12 -4.29
C GLU A 105 -7.28 5.88 -4.38
N ILE A 106 -7.71 4.88 -5.15
CA ILE A 106 -6.91 3.68 -5.39
C ILE A 106 -6.24 3.76 -6.74
N GLU A 107 -4.92 3.78 -6.72
CA GLU A 107 -4.10 3.72 -7.93
C GLU A 107 -4.24 2.40 -8.68
N GLY A 108 -4.05 2.46 -10.00
CA GLY A 108 -4.06 1.28 -10.86
C GLY A 108 -2.94 0.25 -10.61
N TRP A 109 -1.93 0.63 -9.82
CA TRP A 109 -0.76 -0.22 -9.52
C TRP A 109 -0.97 -1.19 -8.36
N TRP A 110 -2.02 -1.04 -7.57
CA TRP A 110 -2.35 -2.01 -6.54
C TRP A 110 -2.64 -3.38 -7.16
N PRO A 111 -2.19 -4.50 -6.55
CA PRO A 111 -2.47 -5.85 -7.05
C PRO A 111 -3.94 -6.21 -6.79
N HIS A 112 -4.80 -6.03 -7.79
CA HIS A 112 -6.25 -6.14 -7.62
C HIS A 112 -6.75 -7.58 -7.43
N LYS A 113 -6.31 -8.51 -8.27
CA LYS A 113 -6.79 -9.89 -8.28
C LYS A 113 -6.12 -10.78 -7.24
N GLU A 114 -4.92 -10.40 -6.89
CA GLU A 114 -4.04 -11.16 -6.00
C GLU A 114 -4.18 -10.71 -4.55
N THR A 115 -4.93 -9.64 -4.31
CA THR A 115 -5.27 -9.16 -2.97
C THR A 115 -6.46 -9.94 -2.44
N ASP A 116 -6.34 -10.45 -1.23
CA ASP A 116 -7.38 -11.22 -0.57
C ASP A 116 -8.41 -10.34 0.11
N LEU A 117 -7.99 -9.14 0.60
CA LEU A 117 -8.87 -8.15 1.19
C LEU A 117 -8.34 -6.74 0.97
N PHE A 118 -9.22 -5.83 0.54
CA PHE A 118 -9.02 -4.39 0.57
C PHE A 118 -9.80 -3.77 1.73
N CYS A 119 -9.09 -3.10 2.64
CA CYS A 119 -9.69 -2.26 3.67
C CYS A 119 -9.58 -0.80 3.20
N VAL A 120 -10.66 -0.25 2.67
CA VAL A 120 -10.65 1.06 2.02
C VAL A 120 -11.21 2.17 2.91
N ALA A 121 -10.79 3.41 2.66
CA ALA A 121 -11.18 4.55 3.47
C ALA A 121 -12.66 4.92 3.31
N THR A 122 -13.21 4.80 2.10
CA THR A 122 -14.54 5.31 1.76
C THR A 122 -15.25 4.39 0.76
N GLU A 123 -16.59 4.51 0.70
CA GLU A 123 -17.42 3.85 -0.31
C GLU A 123 -17.00 4.24 -1.74
N PHE A 124 -16.59 5.49 -1.95
CA PHE A 124 -16.07 5.94 -3.23
C PHE A 124 -14.87 5.11 -3.70
N MET A 125 -13.95 4.77 -2.79
CA MET A 125 -12.82 3.88 -3.12
C MET A 125 -13.31 2.46 -3.44
N ALA A 126 -14.27 1.93 -2.70
CA ALA A 126 -14.87 0.63 -2.98
C ALA A 126 -15.48 0.60 -4.39
N GLU A 127 -16.21 1.64 -4.78
CA GLU A 127 -16.77 1.79 -6.12
C GLU A 127 -15.72 1.80 -7.23
N THR A 128 -14.53 2.33 -6.97
CA THR A 128 -13.42 2.31 -7.95
C THR A 128 -12.78 0.94 -8.14
N LEU A 129 -12.91 0.04 -7.15
CA LEU A 129 -12.39 -1.33 -7.22
C LEU A 129 -13.30 -2.29 -7.99
N ARG A 130 -14.62 -2.09 -7.91
CA ARG A 130 -15.61 -2.96 -8.58
C ARG A 130 -15.36 -3.13 -10.08
N PRO A 131 -15.18 -2.07 -10.88
CA PRO A 131 -14.89 -2.20 -12.30
C PRO A 131 -13.51 -2.82 -12.59
N ARG A 132 -12.62 -2.87 -11.61
CA ARG A 132 -11.29 -3.50 -11.71
C ARG A 132 -11.32 -5.00 -11.41
N LYS A 133 -12.53 -5.58 -11.29
CA LYS A 133 -12.79 -7.01 -11.05
C LYS A 133 -12.29 -7.51 -9.69
N VAL A 134 -12.22 -6.64 -8.69
CA VAL A 134 -12.08 -7.06 -7.30
C VAL A 134 -13.43 -7.59 -6.84
N PRO A 135 -13.52 -8.82 -6.32
CA PRO A 135 -14.79 -9.35 -5.83
C PRO A 135 -15.30 -8.54 -4.63
N GLU A 136 -16.61 -8.32 -4.56
CA GLU A 136 -17.24 -7.56 -3.47
C GLU A 136 -16.86 -8.08 -2.08
N ARG A 137 -16.79 -9.39 -1.92
CA ARG A 137 -16.37 -10.03 -0.66
C ARG A 137 -14.93 -9.73 -0.23
N CYS A 138 -14.15 -9.16 -1.12
CA CYS A 138 -12.75 -8.77 -0.88
C CYS A 138 -12.61 -7.26 -0.66
N ILE A 139 -13.70 -6.54 -0.43
CA ILE A 139 -13.71 -5.09 -0.22
C ILE A 139 -14.47 -4.79 1.07
N GLU A 140 -13.80 -4.10 2.00
CA GLU A 140 -14.38 -3.64 3.25
C GLU A 140 -14.12 -2.14 3.42
N VAL A 141 -15.15 -1.37 3.75
CA VAL A 141 -15.02 0.06 4.05
C VAL A 141 -14.77 0.22 5.54
N THR A 142 -13.52 0.39 5.91
CA THR A 142 -13.06 0.43 7.31
C THR A 142 -12.65 1.81 7.79
N GLY A 143 -12.48 2.76 6.88
CA GLY A 143 -11.79 4.01 7.16
C GLY A 143 -10.26 3.84 7.11
N ILE A 144 -9.54 4.96 7.23
CA ILE A 144 -8.07 4.95 7.36
C ILE A 144 -7.71 4.69 8.83
N PRO A 145 -6.84 3.72 9.13
CA PRO A 145 -6.37 3.50 10.50
C PRO A 145 -5.67 4.74 11.06
N ILE A 146 -6.10 5.18 12.22
CA ILE A 146 -5.51 6.32 12.95
C ILE A 146 -4.90 5.86 14.26
N ARG A 147 -3.91 6.61 14.75
CA ARG A 147 -3.35 6.33 16.08
C ARG A 147 -4.40 6.58 17.16
N PRO A 148 -4.47 5.74 18.21
CA PRO A 148 -5.49 5.86 19.27
C PRO A 148 -5.62 7.28 19.85
N GLY A 149 -4.51 8.00 20.01
CA GLY A 149 -4.52 9.37 20.54
C GLY A 149 -5.32 10.39 19.70
N PHE A 150 -5.63 10.09 18.42
CA PHE A 150 -6.49 10.96 17.60
C PHE A 150 -7.99 10.77 17.87
N SER A 151 -8.38 9.67 18.50
CA SER A 151 -9.78 9.41 18.91
C SER A 151 -10.05 9.84 20.36
N GLU A 152 -9.03 10.24 21.11
CA GLU A 152 -9.19 10.77 22.46
C GLU A 152 -9.78 12.17 22.45
N GLN A 153 -10.73 12.41 23.34
CA GLN A 153 -11.28 13.76 23.51
C GLN A 153 -10.25 14.63 24.20
N ARG A 154 -9.77 15.64 23.47
CA ARG A 154 -8.71 16.55 23.95
C ARG A 154 -9.28 17.96 24.20
N ASP A 155 -8.68 18.66 25.15
CA ASP A 155 -8.99 20.06 25.40
C ASP A 155 -8.30 20.94 24.35
N ARG A 156 -9.10 21.56 23.48
CA ARG A 156 -8.61 22.45 22.43
C ARG A 156 -7.75 23.60 22.97
N ALA A 157 -8.14 24.17 24.13
CA ALA A 157 -7.40 25.30 24.69
C ALA A 157 -6.01 24.87 25.17
N GLN A 158 -5.90 23.69 25.80
CA GLN A 158 -4.62 23.11 26.20
C GLN A 158 -3.73 22.79 25.00
N ASP A 159 -4.31 22.19 23.96
CA ASP A 159 -3.58 21.86 22.74
C ASP A 159 -3.10 23.10 22.00
N CYS A 160 -3.94 24.13 21.86
CA CYS A 160 -3.53 25.40 21.26
C CYS A 160 -2.40 26.04 22.04
N ALA A 161 -2.49 26.05 23.38
CA ALA A 161 -1.45 26.61 24.23
C ALA A 161 -0.12 25.84 24.08
N ALA A 162 -0.17 24.49 24.00
CA ALA A 162 1.02 23.66 23.83
C ALA A 162 1.77 23.92 22.52
N PHE A 163 1.04 24.32 21.46
CA PHE A 163 1.61 24.62 20.15
C PHE A 163 1.76 26.14 19.86
N GLY A 164 1.48 27.00 20.85
CA GLY A 164 1.53 28.45 20.66
C GLY A 164 0.51 28.99 19.67
N LEU A 165 -0.61 28.31 19.49
CA LEU A 165 -1.69 28.68 18.58
C LEU A 165 -2.78 29.47 19.30
N PRO A 166 -3.47 30.39 18.64
CA PRO A 166 -4.65 31.08 19.21
C PRO A 166 -5.79 30.04 19.41
N VAL A 167 -6.55 30.23 20.49
CA VAL A 167 -7.71 29.37 20.84
C VAL A 167 -8.92 29.68 19.94
#